data_e1af47cf2eb185df0a0e67c80df0042e
#
_entry.id   e1af47cf2eb185df0a0e67c80df0042e
#
_cell.length_a   1.000
_cell.length_b   1.000
_cell.length_c   1.000
_cell.angle_alpha   90.00
_cell.angle_beta   90.00
_cell.angle_gamma   90.00
#
_symmetry.space_group_name_H-M   'P 1'
#
loop_
_entity.id
_entity.type
_entity.pdbx_description
1 polymer ?
#
loop_
_entity_poly.entity_id
_entity_poly.type
_entity_poly.pdbx_seq_one_letter_code
_entity_poly.pdbx_strand_id
1 'polypeptide(L)'
;MQKSSGINNQPGFFRRYLMLGGMIFFGYLFEVCVIPYVSIFGVTPNLLYVIIGIVTVAYGKLRAFWTGMIFGLLMETMLPSVPYLNLAMYPVTTLFCSFGFADKPLKTIEYERATNRRTKELPAWLRTVLCTALNTLIYEVINVTYIYLGGSVLKVDHFLKAFSDVILTSLLCLILLFPLRRMIFGRKTEMLVLKSAPVVFRKT
;
A
#
# COMPACT_ATOMS: atom_id res chain seq x y z
N MET A 1 -40.51 -15.60 8.74
CA MET A 1 -39.33 -15.18 9.49
C MET A 1 -38.13 -15.88 8.88
N GLN A 2 -37.43 -15.25 7.95
CA GLN A 2 -36.25 -15.80 7.34
C GLN A 2 -35.03 -15.35 8.16
N LYS A 3 -34.43 -16.27 8.86
CA LYS A 3 -33.18 -16.08 9.62
C LYS A 3 -32.08 -15.70 8.63
N SER A 4 -31.71 -14.42 8.55
CA SER A 4 -30.54 -13.98 7.83
C SER A 4 -29.30 -14.50 8.57
N SER A 5 -28.84 -15.68 8.21
CA SER A 5 -27.52 -16.16 8.57
C SER A 5 -26.48 -15.36 7.80
N GLY A 6 -26.32 -14.10 8.18
CA GLY A 6 -25.20 -13.27 7.75
C GLY A 6 -23.92 -13.93 8.21
N ILE A 7 -23.26 -14.60 7.30
CA ILE A 7 -21.94 -15.21 7.53
C ILE A 7 -20.96 -14.06 7.79
N ASN A 8 -20.83 -13.68 9.06
CA ASN A 8 -19.80 -12.79 9.56
C ASN A 8 -18.43 -13.50 9.52
N ASN A 9 -17.96 -13.83 8.32
CA ASN A 9 -16.63 -14.40 8.09
C ASN A 9 -15.56 -13.31 7.87
N GLN A 10 -15.81 -12.11 8.38
CA GLN A 10 -14.73 -11.12 8.47
C GLN A 10 -13.78 -11.59 9.58
N PRO A 11 -12.46 -11.64 9.31
CA PRO A 11 -11.49 -11.98 10.35
C PRO A 11 -11.72 -11.04 11.53
N GLY A 12 -11.78 -11.62 12.74
CA GLY A 12 -12.09 -10.86 13.95
C GLY A 12 -11.23 -9.62 14.08
N PHE A 13 -11.78 -8.55 14.66
CA PHE A 13 -11.12 -7.26 14.83
C PHE A 13 -9.68 -7.42 15.36
N PHE A 14 -9.48 -8.23 16.38
CA PHE A 14 -8.17 -8.53 16.96
C PHE A 14 -7.17 -9.12 15.96
N ARG A 15 -7.59 -10.09 15.15
CA ARG A 15 -6.73 -10.70 14.13
C ARG A 15 -6.25 -9.70 13.07
N ARG A 16 -7.11 -8.75 12.70
CA ARG A 16 -6.75 -7.70 11.71
C ARG A 16 -5.67 -6.78 12.25
N TYR A 17 -5.78 -6.35 13.51
CA TYR A 17 -4.78 -5.46 14.11
C TYR A 17 -3.49 -6.20 14.43
N LEU A 18 -3.57 -7.45 14.85
CA LEU A 18 -2.38 -8.29 15.06
C LEU A 18 -1.60 -8.49 13.75
N MET A 19 -2.31 -8.75 12.64
CA MET A 19 -1.67 -8.87 11.34
C MET A 19 -1.07 -7.55 10.84
N LEU A 20 -1.75 -6.44 11.05
CA LEU A 20 -1.23 -5.12 10.72
C LEU A 20 0.03 -4.81 11.51
N GLY A 21 0.00 -5.01 12.83
CA GLY A 21 1.17 -4.84 13.69
C GLY A 21 2.34 -5.75 13.30
N GLY A 22 2.05 -7.01 13.00
CA GLY A 22 3.05 -7.96 12.47
C GLY A 22 3.67 -7.48 11.15
N MET A 23 2.86 -7.00 10.20
CA MET A 23 3.36 -6.46 8.94
C MET A 23 4.25 -5.23 9.14
N ILE A 24 3.89 -4.34 10.06
CA ILE A 24 4.70 -3.15 10.39
C ILE A 24 6.03 -3.60 11.01
N PHE A 25 5.99 -4.46 12.00
CA PHE A 25 7.19 -4.91 12.72
C PHE A 25 8.15 -5.70 11.80
N PHE A 26 7.65 -6.73 11.15
CA PHE A 26 8.49 -7.54 10.24
C PHE A 26 8.92 -6.74 9.00
N GLY A 27 8.05 -5.89 8.46
CA GLY A 27 8.40 -5.04 7.33
C GLY A 27 9.55 -4.11 7.64
N TYR A 28 9.52 -3.44 8.80
CA TYR A 28 10.60 -2.60 9.25
C TYR A 28 11.90 -3.39 9.49
N LEU A 29 11.81 -4.54 10.14
CA LEU A 29 12.96 -5.39 10.41
C LEU A 29 13.60 -5.89 9.10
N PHE A 30 12.81 -6.29 8.11
CA PHE A 30 13.31 -6.67 6.79
C PHE A 30 13.92 -5.47 6.04
N GLU A 31 13.34 -4.29 6.13
CA GLU A 31 13.90 -3.08 5.51
C GLU A 31 15.30 -2.78 6.05
N VAL A 32 15.48 -2.84 7.36
CA VAL A 32 16.77 -2.51 8.00
C VAL A 32 17.79 -3.63 7.86
N CYS A 33 17.37 -4.90 8.01
CA CYS A 33 18.30 -6.02 8.10
C CYS A 33 18.56 -6.72 6.76
N VAL A 34 17.64 -6.71 5.82
CA VAL A 34 17.72 -7.52 4.59
C VAL A 34 17.90 -6.67 3.35
N ILE A 35 17.10 -5.63 3.21
CA ILE A 35 17.07 -4.78 2.00
C ILE A 35 18.43 -4.17 1.67
N PRO A 36 19.28 -3.70 2.61
CA PRO A 36 20.58 -3.14 2.29
C PRO A 36 21.52 -4.13 1.58
N TYR A 37 21.32 -5.44 1.77
CA TYR A 37 22.09 -6.48 1.08
C TYR A 37 21.52 -6.82 -0.32
N VAL A 38 20.30 -6.40 -0.62
CA VAL A 38 19.62 -6.64 -1.91
C VAL A 38 19.73 -5.40 -2.78
N SER A 39 20.94 -4.89 -3.00
CA SER A 39 21.16 -3.77 -3.90
C SER A 39 21.33 -4.27 -5.35
N ILE A 40 20.51 -3.75 -6.26
CA ILE A 40 20.58 -4.02 -7.70
C ILE A 40 20.98 -2.72 -8.38
N PHE A 41 22.11 -2.71 -9.09
CA PHE A 41 22.69 -1.51 -9.73
C PHE A 41 22.97 -0.34 -8.76
N GLY A 42 23.25 -0.65 -7.48
CA GLY A 42 23.48 0.36 -6.44
C GLY A 42 22.21 1.07 -5.96
N VAL A 43 21.05 0.50 -6.24
CA VAL A 43 19.73 0.96 -5.79
C VAL A 43 19.11 -0.12 -4.90
N THR A 44 18.56 0.27 -3.77
CA THR A 44 17.86 -0.61 -2.82
C THR A 44 16.36 -0.36 -2.91
N PRO A 45 15.53 -1.38 -3.19
CA PRO A 45 14.08 -1.21 -3.25
C PRO A 45 13.51 -0.85 -1.87
N ASN A 46 12.46 -0.04 -1.83
CA ASN A 46 11.84 0.39 -0.57
C ASN A 46 10.65 -0.51 -0.20
N LEU A 47 10.88 -1.46 0.73
CA LEU A 47 9.86 -2.40 1.20
C LEU A 47 8.75 -1.71 2.00
N LEU A 48 9.05 -0.60 2.68
CA LEU A 48 8.06 0.10 3.50
C LEU A 48 6.93 0.67 2.63
N TYR A 49 7.26 1.22 1.45
CA TYR A 49 6.23 1.68 0.51
C TYR A 49 5.40 0.53 -0.09
N VAL A 50 5.99 -0.64 -0.23
CA VAL A 50 5.24 -1.85 -0.63
C VAL A 50 4.19 -2.19 0.42
N ILE A 51 4.56 -2.21 1.70
CA ILE A 51 3.64 -2.49 2.80
C ILE A 51 2.56 -1.41 2.89
N ILE A 52 2.92 -0.13 2.78
CA ILE A 52 1.97 0.98 2.75
C ILE A 52 0.96 0.80 1.61
N GLY A 53 1.40 0.46 0.41
CA GLY A 53 0.53 0.21 -0.74
C GLY A 53 -0.48 -0.91 -0.46
N ILE A 54 -0.03 -2.02 0.11
CA ILE A 54 -0.89 -3.15 0.48
C ILE A 54 -1.88 -2.74 1.57
N VAL A 55 -1.43 -2.03 2.62
CA VAL A 55 -2.27 -1.55 3.71
C VAL A 55 -3.31 -0.53 3.21
N THR A 56 -2.92 0.35 2.29
CA THR A 56 -3.82 1.35 1.69
C THR A 56 -5.02 0.68 1.02
N VAL A 57 -4.76 -0.34 0.21
CA VAL A 57 -5.83 -1.04 -0.51
C VAL A 57 -6.61 -1.99 0.40
N ALA A 58 -5.94 -2.70 1.33
CA ALA A 58 -6.58 -3.71 2.16
C ALA A 58 -7.33 -3.13 3.38
N TYR A 59 -6.81 -2.07 3.98
CA TYR A 59 -7.32 -1.54 5.26
C TYR A 59 -7.89 -0.13 5.17
N GLY A 60 -7.68 0.57 4.04
CA GLY A 60 -8.21 1.90 3.78
C GLY A 60 -7.34 3.06 4.29
N LYS A 61 -7.79 4.28 3.99
CA LYS A 61 -7.03 5.54 4.10
C LYS A 61 -6.45 5.80 5.50
N LEU A 62 -7.29 5.71 6.53
CA LEU A 62 -6.89 6.09 7.88
C LEU A 62 -5.80 5.18 8.45
N ARG A 63 -5.91 3.86 8.22
CA ARG A 63 -4.91 2.90 8.68
C ARG A 63 -3.61 3.01 7.89
N ALA A 64 -3.71 3.27 6.60
CA ALA A 64 -2.54 3.55 5.77
C ALA A 64 -1.77 4.77 6.27
N PHE A 65 -2.46 5.87 6.57
CA PHE A 65 -1.85 7.08 7.12
C PHE A 65 -1.09 6.80 8.43
N TRP A 66 -1.71 6.10 9.37
CA TRP A 66 -1.05 5.72 10.62
C TRP A 66 0.15 4.79 10.39
N THR A 67 0.06 3.86 9.43
CA THR A 67 1.20 3.01 9.05
C THR A 67 2.34 3.84 8.48
N GLY A 68 2.04 4.80 7.60
CA GLY A 68 3.03 5.73 7.08
C GLY A 68 3.68 6.58 8.17
N MET A 69 2.91 7.05 9.15
CA MET A 69 3.42 7.82 10.28
C MET A 69 4.36 6.98 11.16
N ILE A 70 4.01 5.73 11.44
CA ILE A 70 4.87 4.82 12.20
C ILE A 70 6.17 4.53 11.44
N PHE A 71 6.10 4.24 10.15
CA PHE A 71 7.30 4.00 9.34
C PHE A 71 8.17 5.25 9.22
N GLY A 72 7.57 6.42 9.02
CA GLY A 72 8.30 7.69 9.00
C GLY A 72 9.06 7.94 10.30
N LEU A 73 8.41 7.69 11.44
CA LEU A 73 9.03 7.82 12.75
C LEU A 73 10.17 6.81 12.95
N LEU A 74 9.96 5.55 12.57
CA LEU A 74 10.99 4.50 12.69
C LEU A 74 12.21 4.79 11.80
N MET A 75 12.00 5.23 10.56
CA MET A 75 13.09 5.58 9.65
C MET A 75 13.84 6.85 10.11
N GLU A 76 13.14 7.80 10.72
CA GLU A 76 13.77 9.00 11.28
C GLU A 76 14.72 8.66 12.42
N THR A 77 14.40 7.68 13.25
CA THR A 77 15.28 7.26 14.36
C THR A 77 16.53 6.53 13.91
N MET A 78 16.51 5.91 12.71
CA MET A 78 17.63 5.09 12.23
C MET A 78 18.54 5.81 11.23
N LEU A 79 17.99 6.67 10.39
CA LEU A 79 18.71 7.31 9.28
C LEU A 79 18.36 8.80 9.18
N PRO A 80 18.78 9.64 10.13
CA PRO A 80 18.54 11.07 10.05
C PRO A 80 19.49 11.72 9.05
N SER A 81 19.29 11.49 7.76
CA SER A 81 20.01 12.24 6.71
C SER A 81 19.59 13.72 6.72
N VAL A 82 18.31 13.96 6.96
CA VAL A 82 17.71 15.28 7.13
C VAL A 82 16.68 15.21 8.24
N PRO A 83 16.78 16.06 9.29
CA PRO A 83 15.86 16.01 10.40
C PRO A 83 14.41 16.17 9.96
N TYR A 84 13.54 15.29 10.44
CA TYR A 84 12.08 15.28 10.22
C TYR A 84 11.60 15.04 8.78
N LEU A 85 12.50 14.81 7.81
CA LEU A 85 12.12 14.60 6.43
C LEU A 85 11.30 13.30 6.27
N ASN A 86 11.82 12.19 6.78
CA ASN A 86 11.13 10.90 6.69
C ASN A 86 9.80 10.91 7.44
N LEU A 87 9.76 11.55 8.60
CA LEU A 87 8.54 11.69 9.41
C LEU A 87 7.43 12.44 8.66
N ALA A 88 7.76 13.41 7.82
CA ALA A 88 6.80 14.13 7.00
C ALA A 88 6.45 13.38 5.71
N MET A 89 7.46 12.81 5.05
CA MET A 89 7.32 12.21 3.73
C MET A 89 6.42 10.99 3.71
N TYR A 90 6.66 10.01 4.60
CA TYR A 90 5.89 8.79 4.62
C TYR A 90 4.38 9.00 4.82
N PRO A 91 3.90 9.77 5.81
CA PRO A 91 2.46 9.98 5.96
C PRO A 91 1.86 10.85 4.86
N VAL A 92 2.59 11.87 4.37
CA VAL A 92 2.08 12.77 3.31
C VAL A 92 1.90 12.02 2.01
N THR A 93 2.92 11.30 1.53
CA THR A 93 2.82 10.50 0.29
C THR A 93 1.72 9.43 0.42
N THR A 94 1.65 8.76 1.58
CA THR A 94 0.61 7.77 1.86
C THR A 94 -0.79 8.39 1.81
N LEU A 95 -0.96 9.57 2.37
CA LEU A 95 -2.25 10.28 2.36
C LEU A 95 -2.68 10.59 0.92
N PHE A 96 -1.80 11.20 0.12
CA PHE A 96 -2.07 11.51 -1.28
C PHE A 96 -2.46 10.28 -2.07
N CYS A 97 -1.67 9.21 -1.99
CA CYS A 97 -1.95 7.99 -2.74
C CYS A 97 -3.22 7.28 -2.25
N SER A 98 -3.54 7.37 -0.95
CA SER A 98 -4.74 6.75 -0.40
C SER A 98 -6.04 7.36 -0.92
N PHE A 99 -6.05 8.62 -1.34
CA PHE A 99 -7.24 9.23 -1.95
C PHE A 99 -7.59 8.59 -3.30
N GLY A 100 -6.57 8.20 -4.08
CA GLY A 100 -6.78 7.62 -5.41
C GLY A 100 -6.99 6.10 -5.39
N PHE A 101 -6.28 5.38 -4.50
CA PHE A 101 -6.16 3.92 -4.59
C PHE A 101 -6.82 3.14 -3.45
N ALA A 102 -7.23 3.77 -2.34
CA ALA A 102 -7.90 3.07 -1.26
C ALA A 102 -9.27 2.53 -1.72
N ASP A 103 -9.64 1.36 -1.18
CA ASP A 103 -10.96 0.78 -1.43
C ASP A 103 -12.06 1.70 -0.93
N LYS A 104 -13.15 1.74 -1.69
CA LYS A 104 -14.35 2.48 -1.33
C LYS A 104 -14.97 1.91 -0.06
N PRO A 105 -15.50 2.75 0.84
CA PRO A 105 -16.23 2.27 1.99
C PRO A 105 -17.49 1.50 1.58
N LEU A 106 -17.87 0.50 2.38
CA LEU A 106 -19.03 -0.37 2.10
C LEU A 106 -20.30 0.41 1.76
N LYS A 107 -20.57 1.51 2.48
CA LYS A 107 -21.73 2.38 2.23
C LYS A 107 -21.75 2.94 0.80
N THR A 108 -20.60 3.32 0.27
CA THR A 108 -20.50 3.84 -1.11
C THR A 108 -20.75 2.73 -2.12
N ILE A 109 -20.25 1.53 -1.85
CA ILE A 109 -20.48 0.35 -2.72
C ILE A 109 -21.96 -0.03 -2.73
N GLU A 110 -22.63 0.01 -1.58
CA GLU A 110 -24.08 -0.23 -1.47
C GLU A 110 -24.88 0.83 -2.21
N TYR A 111 -24.51 2.09 -2.08
CA TYR A 111 -25.15 3.20 -2.81
C TYR A 111 -24.97 3.07 -4.32
N GLU A 112 -23.76 2.76 -4.79
CA GLU A 112 -23.48 2.53 -6.22
C GLU A 112 -24.27 1.33 -6.78
N ARG A 113 -24.47 0.29 -5.97
CA ARG A 113 -25.31 -0.86 -6.32
C ARG A 113 -26.79 -0.46 -6.43
N ALA A 114 -27.28 0.31 -5.46
CA ALA A 114 -28.66 0.78 -5.45
C ALA A 114 -28.96 1.71 -6.64
N THR A 115 -27.98 2.53 -7.06
CA THR A 115 -28.13 3.50 -8.14
C THR A 115 -27.77 2.91 -9.53
N ASN A 116 -27.42 1.63 -9.60
CA ASN A 116 -26.99 0.91 -10.82
C ASN A 116 -25.79 1.58 -11.56
N ARG A 117 -25.05 2.44 -10.88
CA ARG A 117 -23.82 3.07 -11.38
C ARG A 117 -22.62 2.18 -11.07
N ARG A 118 -22.37 1.19 -11.92
CA ARG A 118 -21.15 0.40 -11.85
C ARG A 118 -19.99 1.19 -12.46
N THR A 119 -19.16 1.79 -11.63
CA THR A 119 -17.85 2.26 -12.07
C THR A 119 -16.92 1.04 -12.24
N LYS A 120 -16.28 0.95 -13.41
CA LYS A 120 -15.23 -0.06 -13.64
C LYS A 120 -14.07 0.23 -12.70
N GLU A 121 -13.95 -0.54 -11.64
CA GLU A 121 -12.81 -0.43 -10.71
C GLU A 121 -11.63 -1.24 -11.23
N LEU A 122 -10.44 -0.67 -11.11
CA LEU A 122 -9.20 -1.39 -11.37
C LEU A 122 -9.08 -2.59 -10.41
N PRO A 123 -8.53 -3.72 -10.85
CA PRO A 123 -8.33 -4.86 -9.98
C PRO A 123 -7.43 -4.47 -8.80
N ALA A 124 -7.71 -5.02 -7.61
CA ALA A 124 -7.03 -4.65 -6.37
C ALA A 124 -5.50 -4.82 -6.44
N TRP A 125 -5.00 -5.83 -7.16
CA TRP A 125 -3.57 -6.02 -7.35
C TRP A 125 -2.94 -4.87 -8.13
N LEU A 126 -3.57 -4.40 -9.19
CA LEU A 126 -3.08 -3.29 -10.00
C LEU A 126 -3.11 -1.98 -9.21
N ARG A 127 -4.17 -1.75 -8.43
CA ARG A 127 -4.25 -0.57 -7.54
C ARG A 127 -3.14 -0.55 -6.51
N THR A 128 -2.78 -1.72 -5.96
CA THR A 128 -1.69 -1.83 -4.98
C THR A 128 -0.35 -1.49 -5.63
N VAL A 129 -0.05 -2.05 -6.80
CA VAL A 129 1.19 -1.76 -7.52
C VAL A 129 1.29 -0.29 -7.92
N LEU A 130 0.21 0.27 -8.48
CA LEU A 130 0.16 1.69 -8.84
C LEU A 130 0.29 2.61 -7.62
N CYS A 131 -0.34 2.25 -6.50
CA CYS A 131 -0.20 2.98 -5.24
C CYS A 131 1.24 2.98 -4.75
N THR A 132 1.90 1.82 -4.77
CA THR A 132 3.31 1.70 -4.38
C THR A 132 4.21 2.50 -5.32
N ALA A 133 4.05 2.34 -6.63
CA ALA A 133 4.84 3.06 -7.63
C ALA A 133 4.70 4.58 -7.49
N LEU A 134 3.48 5.07 -7.26
CA LEU A 134 3.23 6.50 -7.09
C LEU A 134 3.83 7.03 -5.78
N ASN A 135 3.71 6.27 -4.68
CA ASN A 135 4.34 6.63 -3.41
C ASN A 135 5.86 6.77 -3.56
N THR A 136 6.51 5.75 -4.15
CA THR A 136 7.96 5.75 -4.38
C THR A 136 8.37 6.88 -5.33
N LEU A 137 7.60 7.12 -6.38
CA LEU A 137 7.87 8.20 -7.34
C LEU A 137 7.83 9.58 -6.66
N ILE A 138 6.80 9.84 -5.84
CA ILE A 138 6.70 11.12 -5.10
C ILE A 138 7.89 11.27 -4.15
N TYR A 139 8.26 10.19 -3.45
CA TYR A 139 9.42 10.19 -2.56
C TYR A 139 10.70 10.53 -3.31
N GLU A 140 10.96 9.89 -4.44
CA GLU A 140 12.14 10.12 -5.25
C GLU A 140 12.18 11.54 -5.84
N VAL A 141 11.05 12.06 -6.32
CA VAL A 141 10.97 13.45 -6.80
C VAL A 141 11.37 14.43 -5.71
N ILE A 142 10.88 14.24 -4.49
CA ILE A 142 11.21 15.13 -3.38
C ILE A 142 12.66 14.93 -2.96
N ASN A 143 13.18 13.71 -2.93
CA ASN A 143 14.56 13.40 -2.61
C ASN A 143 15.53 14.06 -3.62
N VAL A 144 15.28 13.93 -4.92
CA VAL A 144 16.06 14.59 -5.98
C VAL A 144 15.98 16.12 -5.85
N THR A 145 14.79 16.66 -5.58
CA THR A 145 14.59 18.09 -5.37
C THR A 145 15.41 18.59 -4.16
N TYR A 146 15.42 17.81 -3.08
CA TYR A 146 16.19 18.12 -1.90
C TYR A 146 17.70 18.13 -2.16
N ILE A 147 18.22 17.16 -2.92
CA ILE A 147 19.63 17.11 -3.36
C ILE A 147 19.98 18.37 -4.15
N TYR A 148 19.09 18.81 -5.04
CA TYR A 148 19.27 20.03 -5.84
C TYR A 148 19.30 21.29 -4.95
N LEU A 149 18.36 21.43 -4.02
CA LEU A 149 18.31 22.56 -3.09
C LEU A 149 19.50 22.59 -2.14
N GLY A 150 20.10 21.44 -1.82
CA GLY A 150 21.34 21.32 -1.06
C GLY A 150 22.61 21.76 -1.82
N GLY A 151 22.46 22.31 -3.03
CA GLY A 151 23.56 22.84 -3.83
C GLY A 151 24.37 21.77 -4.60
N SER A 152 23.91 20.53 -4.61
CA SER A 152 24.57 19.46 -5.39
C SER A 152 24.20 19.54 -6.86
N VAL A 153 25.19 19.32 -7.75
CA VAL A 153 24.95 19.29 -9.18
C VAL A 153 24.15 18.05 -9.55
N LEU A 154 22.97 18.24 -10.15
CA LEU A 154 22.17 17.15 -10.67
C LEU A 154 22.90 16.45 -11.83
N LYS A 155 23.17 15.16 -11.63
CA LYS A 155 23.69 14.28 -12.68
C LYS A 155 22.57 13.38 -13.21
N VAL A 156 22.71 12.95 -14.44
CA VAL A 156 21.77 11.97 -15.05
C VAL A 156 21.66 10.70 -14.22
N ASP A 157 22.74 10.31 -13.52
CA ASP A 157 22.77 9.15 -12.64
C ASP A 157 21.74 9.22 -11.50
N HIS A 158 21.41 10.42 -10.99
CA HIS A 158 20.40 10.58 -9.94
C HIS A 158 18.99 10.22 -10.46
N PHE A 159 18.68 10.64 -11.70
CA PHE A 159 17.39 10.30 -12.33
C PHE A 159 17.29 8.81 -12.69
N LEU A 160 18.40 8.21 -13.17
CA LEU A 160 18.44 6.78 -13.46
C LEU A 160 18.26 5.95 -12.19
N LYS A 161 18.88 6.33 -11.09
CA LYS A 161 18.70 5.67 -9.78
C LYS A 161 17.27 5.80 -9.28
N ALA A 162 16.68 7.00 -9.30
CA ALA A 162 15.30 7.24 -8.90
C ALA A 162 14.32 6.40 -9.75
N PHE A 163 14.49 6.35 -11.05
CA PHE A 163 13.65 5.53 -11.93
C PHE A 163 13.81 4.04 -11.66
N SER A 164 15.05 3.58 -11.44
CA SER A 164 15.34 2.19 -11.09
C SER A 164 14.72 1.79 -9.76
N ASP A 165 14.70 2.69 -8.75
CA ASP A 165 14.05 2.43 -7.47
C ASP A 165 12.54 2.23 -7.63
N VAL A 166 11.87 3.08 -8.39
CA VAL A 166 10.42 2.93 -8.67
C VAL A 166 10.13 1.58 -9.32
N ILE A 167 10.95 1.14 -10.28
CA ILE A 167 10.76 -0.15 -10.97
C ILE A 167 11.01 -1.30 -10.00
N LEU A 168 12.14 -1.30 -9.28
CA LEU A 168 12.51 -2.36 -8.35
C LEU A 168 11.49 -2.50 -7.22
N THR A 169 11.06 -1.39 -6.64
CA THR A 169 10.03 -1.36 -5.59
C THR A 169 8.69 -1.87 -6.12
N SER A 170 8.31 -1.54 -7.35
CA SER A 170 7.08 -2.04 -7.99
C SER A 170 7.15 -3.55 -8.27
N LEU A 171 8.30 -4.07 -8.71
CA LEU A 171 8.54 -5.51 -8.89
C LEU A 171 8.49 -6.25 -7.56
N LEU A 172 9.13 -5.70 -6.53
CA LEU A 172 9.08 -6.24 -5.18
C LEU A 172 7.64 -6.29 -4.66
N CYS A 173 6.84 -5.24 -4.95
CA CYS A 173 5.42 -5.22 -4.62
C CYS A 173 4.66 -6.37 -5.28
N LEU A 174 4.89 -6.65 -6.56
CA LEU A 174 4.26 -7.77 -7.27
C LEU A 174 4.58 -9.13 -6.60
N ILE A 175 5.83 -9.35 -6.22
CA ILE A 175 6.27 -10.59 -5.59
C ILE A 175 5.62 -10.76 -4.21
N LEU A 176 5.63 -9.71 -3.40
CA LEU A 176 5.13 -9.75 -2.02
C LEU A 176 3.61 -9.66 -1.91
N LEU A 177 2.95 -9.11 -2.92
CA LEU A 177 1.50 -8.92 -2.91
C LEU A 177 0.75 -10.24 -2.72
N PHE A 178 1.16 -11.31 -3.40
CA PHE A 178 0.47 -12.60 -3.32
C PHE A 178 0.55 -13.23 -1.93
N PRO A 179 1.72 -13.40 -1.29
CA PRO A 179 1.80 -13.98 0.04
C PRO A 179 1.15 -13.10 1.11
N LEU A 180 1.39 -11.79 1.08
CA LEU A 180 0.84 -10.88 2.08
C LEU A 180 -0.68 -10.74 1.98
N ARG A 181 -1.23 -10.65 0.78
CA ARG A 181 -2.67 -10.64 0.56
C ARG A 181 -3.34 -11.92 1.06
N ARG A 182 -2.71 -13.08 0.84
CA ARG A 182 -3.20 -14.37 1.34
C ARG A 182 -3.20 -14.42 2.87
N MET A 183 -2.21 -13.81 3.51
CA MET A 183 -2.16 -13.69 4.97
C MET A 183 -3.29 -12.79 5.51
N ILE A 184 -3.55 -11.65 4.87
CA ILE A 184 -4.56 -10.68 5.31
C ILE A 184 -5.97 -11.22 5.17
N PHE A 185 -6.31 -11.75 4.00
CA PHE A 185 -7.69 -12.15 3.67
C PHE A 185 -8.00 -13.63 3.95
N GLY A 186 -6.99 -14.50 4.10
CA GLY A 186 -7.19 -15.94 4.24
C GLY A 186 -7.77 -16.59 2.98
N ARG A 187 -7.63 -17.92 2.89
CA ARG A 187 -8.06 -18.72 1.71
C ARG A 187 -9.55 -18.62 1.32
N LYS A 188 -10.43 -18.30 2.28
CA LYS A 188 -11.90 -18.35 2.06
C LYS A 188 -12.50 -17.09 1.43
N THR A 189 -11.86 -15.94 1.57
CA THR A 189 -12.45 -14.66 1.11
C THR A 189 -12.25 -14.43 -0.39
N GLU A 190 -11.20 -14.96 -1.00
CA GLU A 190 -11.01 -14.86 -2.45
C GLU A 190 -12.09 -15.63 -3.24
N MET A 191 -12.55 -16.78 -2.73
CA MET A 191 -13.62 -17.54 -3.38
C MET A 191 -14.98 -16.84 -3.30
N LEU A 192 -15.25 -16.04 -2.27
CA LEU A 192 -16.52 -15.32 -2.13
C LEU A 192 -16.61 -14.09 -3.02
N VAL A 193 -15.49 -13.41 -3.26
CA VAL A 193 -15.43 -12.27 -4.20
C VAL A 193 -15.58 -12.74 -5.66
N LEU A 194 -15.04 -13.93 -5.98
CA LEU A 194 -15.22 -14.56 -7.30
C LEU A 194 -16.62 -15.19 -7.47
N LYS A 195 -17.30 -15.54 -6.38
CA LYS A 195 -18.59 -16.21 -6.36
C LYS A 195 -19.78 -15.29 -6.04
N SER A 196 -19.61 -13.97 -6.03
CA SER A 196 -20.73 -13.04 -6.11
C SER A 196 -21.27 -13.06 -7.53
N ALA A 197 -21.97 -14.16 -7.83
CA ALA A 197 -22.73 -14.38 -9.05
C ALA A 197 -23.68 -13.20 -9.31
N PRO A 198 -23.98 -12.88 -10.56
CA PRO A 198 -24.91 -11.84 -10.91
C PRO A 198 -26.26 -12.14 -10.24
N VAL A 199 -26.75 -11.16 -9.47
CA VAL A 199 -28.11 -11.21 -8.98
C VAL A 199 -29.01 -11.17 -10.23
N VAL A 200 -29.54 -12.32 -10.57
CA VAL A 200 -30.57 -12.44 -11.61
C VAL A 200 -31.80 -11.73 -11.08
N PHE A 201 -32.04 -10.52 -11.55
CA PHE A 201 -33.34 -9.84 -11.34
C PHE A 201 -34.40 -10.68 -12.04
N ARG A 202 -35.19 -11.40 -11.26
CA ARG A 202 -36.43 -12.00 -11.74
C ARG A 202 -37.38 -10.84 -12.02
N LYS A 203 -37.59 -10.53 -13.30
CA LYS A 203 -38.67 -9.62 -13.73
C LYS A 203 -39.98 -10.28 -13.31
N THR A 204 -40.69 -9.69 -12.37
CA THR A 204 -42.12 -9.87 -12.18
C THR A 204 -42.87 -8.94 -13.09
#